data_c68d80dd4695b664b835030abca6101a
#
_entry.id   c68d80dd4695b664b835030abca6101a
#
_cell.length_a   1.000
_cell.length_b   1.000
_cell.length_c   1.000
_cell.angle_alpha   90.00
_cell.angle_beta   90.00
_cell.angle_gamma   90.00
#
_symmetry.space_group_name_H-M   'P 1'
#
loop_
_entity.id
_entity.type
_entity.pdbx_description
1 polymer ?
#
loop_
_entity_poly.entity_id
_entity_poly.type
_entity_poly.pdbx_seq_one_letter_code
_entity_poly.pdbx_strand_id
1 'polypeptide(L)' 'DRLPLERRRIVELSMAGHTQEEIAEKLKISVNTVKTQKRKAFAFLRAELQHLFVFFLVLLHL' A
#
# COMPACT_ATOMS: atom_id res chain seq x y z
N ASP A 1 -4.62 -1.06 15.09
CA ASP A 1 -4.17 -1.13 13.72
C ASP A 1 -4.46 -2.49 13.12
N ARG A 2 -4.63 -2.54 11.82
CA ARG A 2 -4.97 -3.81 11.14
C ARG A 2 -3.74 -4.68 10.99
N LEU A 3 -3.97 -5.99 10.82
CA LEU A 3 -2.89 -6.94 10.65
C LEU A 3 -2.14 -6.70 9.33
N PRO A 4 -0.82 -6.92 9.32
CA PRO A 4 -0.05 -6.75 8.09
C PRO A 4 -0.55 -7.59 6.92
N LEU A 5 -1.06 -8.78 7.19
CA LEU A 5 -1.62 -9.65 6.15
C LEU A 5 -2.84 -9.02 5.48
N GLU A 6 -3.71 -8.39 6.26
CA GLU A 6 -4.89 -7.73 5.71
C GLU A 6 -4.48 -6.54 4.83
N ARG A 7 -3.51 -5.75 5.29
CA ARG A 7 -3.00 -4.63 4.51
C ARG A 7 -2.42 -5.11 3.18
N ARG A 8 -1.67 -6.19 3.22
CA ARG A 8 -1.10 -6.78 2.02
C ARG A 8 -2.18 -7.21 1.04
N ARG A 9 -3.24 -7.85 1.53
CA ARG A 9 -4.35 -8.28 0.68
C ARG A 9 -5.04 -7.09 0.03
N ILE A 10 -5.21 -6.01 0.77
CA ILE A 10 -5.81 -4.80 0.22
C ILE A 10 -4.98 -4.26 -0.93
N VAL A 11 -3.67 -4.20 -0.77
CA VAL A 11 -2.77 -3.73 -1.81
C VAL A 11 -2.83 -4.66 -3.03
N GLU A 12 -2.76 -5.96 -2.81
CA GLU A 12 -2.79 -6.94 -3.90
C GLU A 12 -4.08 -6.83 -4.71
N LEU A 13 -5.23 -6.73 -4.03
CA LEU A 13 -6.51 -6.58 -4.70
C LEU A 13 -6.60 -5.26 -5.45
N SER A 14 -6.06 -4.20 -4.86
CA SER A 14 -6.01 -2.89 -5.52
C SER A 14 -5.18 -2.95 -6.80
N MET A 15 -4.05 -3.61 -6.74
CA MET A 15 -3.18 -3.77 -7.90
C MET A 15 -3.81 -4.64 -8.99
N ALA A 16 -4.67 -5.57 -8.59
CA ALA A 16 -5.40 -6.41 -9.54
C ALA A 16 -6.58 -5.69 -10.18
N GLY A 17 -6.85 -4.44 -9.80
CA GLY A 17 -7.87 -3.63 -10.44
C GLY A 17 -9.22 -3.61 -9.73
N HIS A 18 -9.30 -4.15 -8.51
CA HIS A 18 -10.54 -4.11 -7.74
C HIS A 18 -10.80 -2.71 -7.19
N THR A 19 -12.07 -2.32 -7.17
CA THR A 19 -12.45 -1.05 -6.55
C THR A 19 -12.42 -1.18 -5.03
N GLN A 20 -12.43 -0.04 -4.34
CA GLN A 20 -12.44 -0.04 -2.87
C GLN A 20 -13.68 -0.75 -2.33
N GLU A 21 -14.82 -0.57 -3.00
CA GLU A 21 -16.06 -1.23 -2.63
C GLU A 21 -15.96 -2.74 -2.79
N GLU A 22 -15.34 -3.20 -3.87
CA GLU A 22 -15.14 -4.64 -4.10
C GLU A 22 -14.21 -5.24 -3.05
N ILE A 23 -13.15 -4.53 -2.72
CA ILE A 23 -12.20 -4.99 -1.71
C ILE A 23 -12.88 -5.08 -0.34
N ALA A 24 -13.66 -4.04 0.01
CA ALA A 24 -14.39 -4.03 1.27
C ALA A 24 -15.32 -5.23 1.38
N GLU A 25 -16.03 -5.54 0.29
CA GLU A 25 -16.94 -6.67 0.27
C GLU A 25 -16.21 -8.00 0.39
N LYS A 26 -15.13 -8.15 -0.38
CA LYS A 26 -14.35 -9.39 -0.36
C LYS A 26 -13.74 -9.67 1.01
N LEU A 27 -13.25 -8.64 1.68
CA LEU A 27 -12.57 -8.80 2.96
C LEU A 27 -13.50 -8.60 4.15
N LYS A 28 -14.77 -8.26 3.90
CA LYS A 28 -15.79 -8.04 4.94
C LYS A 28 -15.36 -6.96 5.92
N ILE A 29 -14.89 -5.84 5.37
CA ILE A 29 -14.49 -4.66 6.14
C ILE A 29 -15.16 -3.44 5.52
N SER A 30 -15.07 -2.30 6.20
CA SER A 30 -15.67 -1.07 5.68
C SER A 30 -14.81 -0.46 4.57
N VAL A 31 -15.44 0.32 3.70
CA VAL A 31 -14.73 1.07 2.68
C VAL A 31 -13.73 2.04 3.32
N ASN A 32 -14.11 2.66 4.44
CA ASN A 32 -13.19 3.56 5.17
C ASN A 32 -11.94 2.81 5.64
N THR A 33 -12.09 1.58 6.09
CA THR A 33 -10.96 0.75 6.48
C THR A 33 -10.05 0.50 5.27
N VAL A 34 -10.64 0.17 4.12
CA VAL A 34 -9.85 -0.03 2.89
C VAL A 34 -9.07 1.23 2.55
N LYS A 35 -9.72 2.39 2.56
CA LYS A 35 -9.08 3.67 2.25
C LYS A 35 -7.93 3.96 3.19
N THR A 36 -8.15 3.75 4.50
CA THR A 36 -7.13 4.03 5.52
C THR A 36 -5.93 3.11 5.36
N GLN A 37 -6.16 1.82 5.20
CA GLN A 37 -5.09 0.85 5.05
C GLN A 37 -4.31 1.07 3.76
N LYS A 38 -5.03 1.39 2.68
CA LYS A 38 -4.40 1.69 1.39
C LYS A 38 -3.49 2.91 1.49
N ARG A 39 -3.96 3.97 2.16
CA ARG A 39 -3.18 5.18 2.35
C ARG A 39 -1.91 4.90 3.15
N LYS A 40 -2.02 4.11 4.23
CA LYS A 40 -0.87 3.73 5.05
C LYS A 40 0.13 2.91 4.24
N ALA A 41 -0.36 1.98 3.43
CA ALA A 41 0.51 1.14 2.61
C ALA A 41 1.27 1.98 1.58
N PHE A 42 0.58 2.90 0.92
CA PHE A 42 1.23 3.75 -0.07
C PHE A 42 2.19 4.74 0.56
N ALA A 43 1.89 5.23 1.76
CA ALA A 43 2.83 6.10 2.48
C ALA A 43 4.10 5.34 2.81
N PHE A 44 3.97 4.09 3.26
CA PHE A 44 5.11 3.24 3.56
C PHE A 44 5.94 2.97 2.30
N LEU A 45 5.28 2.62 1.20
CA LEU A 45 5.96 2.35 -0.07
C LEU A 45 6.66 3.58 -0.60
N ARG A 46 6.04 4.75 -0.46
CA ARG A 46 6.65 6.00 -0.88
C ARG A 46 7.93 6.27 -0.11
N ALA A 47 7.91 6.05 1.21
CA ALA A 47 9.09 6.25 2.04
C ALA A 47 10.22 5.30 1.62
N GLU A 48 9.90 4.03 1.37
CA GLU A 48 10.88 3.05 0.94
C GLU A 48 11.46 3.41 -0.43
N LEU A 49 10.61 3.82 -1.36
CA LEU A 49 11.07 4.23 -2.69
C LEU A 49 11.95 5.46 -2.63
N GLN A 50 11.66 6.37 -1.71
CA GLN A 50 12.47 7.57 -1.52
C GLN A 50 13.87 7.20 -1.04
N HIS A 51 13.97 6.26 -0.11
CA HIS A 51 15.26 5.74 0.35
C HIS A 51 16.05 5.13 -0.80
N LEU A 52 15.40 4.31 -1.61
CA LEU A 52 16.04 3.69 -2.76
C LEU A 52 16.51 4.74 -3.77
N PHE A 53 15.70 5.75 -3.99
CA PHE A 53 16.02 6.84 -4.91
C PHE A 53 17.27 7.60 -4.45
N VAL A 54 17.31 7.95 -3.17
CA VAL A 54 18.48 8.65 -2.59
C VAL A 54 19.73 7.78 -2.70
N PHE A 55 19.58 6.50 -2.37
CA PHE A 55 20.71 5.56 -2.47
C PHE A 55 21.23 5.47 -3.89
N PHE A 56 20.34 5.42 -4.86
CA PHE A 56 20.69 5.36 -6.28
C PHE A 56 21.43 6.62 -6.71
N LEU A 57 20.96 7.79 -6.28
CA LEU A 57 21.63 9.06 -6.59
C LEU A 57 23.04 9.10 -6.04
N VAL A 58 23.23 8.62 -4.81
CA VAL A 58 24.54 8.58 -4.18
C VAL A 58 25.48 7.69 -4.98
N LEU A 59 24.99 6.53 -5.42
CA LEU A 59 25.79 5.62 -6.24
C LEU A 59 26.20 6.25 -7.57
N LEU A 60 25.33 7.03 -8.18
CA LEU A 60 25.63 7.68 -9.45
C LEU A 60 26.72 8.74 -9.30
N HIS A 61 26.85 9.31 -8.11
CA HIS A 61 27.86 10.35 -7.85
C HIS A 61 29.17 9.79 -7.29
N LEU A 62 29.23 8.51 -7.04
CA LEU A 62 30.46 7.86 -6.63
C LEU A 62 31.18 7.36 -7.88
#